data_724ca36ed849624f16a38d35aeadb4c7
#
_entry.id   724ca36ed849624f16a38d35aeadb4c7
#
_cell.length_a   1.000
_cell.length_b   1.000
_cell.length_c   1.000
_cell.angle_alpha   90.00
_cell.angle_beta   90.00
_cell.angle_gamma   90.00
#
_symmetry.space_group_name_H-M   'P 1'
#
loop_
_entity.id
_entity.type
_entity.pdbx_description
1 polymer ?
#
loop_
_entity_poly.entity_id
_entity_poly.type
_entity_poly.pdbx_seq_one_letter_code
_entity_poly.pdbx_strand_id
1 'polypeptide(L)'
;MKVDKDLILKALSNVQDPDLRRDIVTLNMVKDIRIEGNQIFVKVNLTTPACPLKDNIKNDCINEIKKVVGSDYSIQVEMGSSVTSHINEIKEKLLPGVKNTIAVASGKGGVGKSTVAVNLAVALAKDGASVGLIDADIYGPSIPLMLGVKERPKMIGEDPNNVKLLPLERYGVKLMSIGFLIDDNTPVIWRGPMASGAIKQFMSDVLWGELDYLIFDLPPGTGDIQLTLVQTIPLTGAVVVTTPQDVALIDARKAIKMFERVNVTILGLVENMSYFIAPDTGKRYDIFGNGGGKKAAEEMGIPFLGEIPINPLIREGGDTGKPIVIADPDCEETKKIMEIARNMAAQISIRNINAPVIPKIEILNS
;
A
#
# COMPACT_ATOMS: atom_id res chain seq x y z
N MET A 1 -15.07 22.64 37.44
CA MET A 1 -15.67 21.50 36.72
C MET A 1 -14.73 20.31 36.93
N LYS A 2 -15.22 19.13 37.33
CA LYS A 2 -14.32 17.97 37.51
C LYS A 2 -13.91 17.44 36.13
N VAL A 3 -12.64 17.39 35.88
CA VAL A 3 -12.12 16.82 34.64
C VAL A 3 -12.22 15.29 34.75
N ASP A 4 -12.98 14.67 33.85
CA ASP A 4 -13.18 13.22 33.75
C ASP A 4 -13.01 12.73 32.31
N LYS A 5 -13.07 11.41 32.12
CA LYS A 5 -12.89 10.79 30.80
C LYS A 5 -13.97 11.20 29.80
N ASP A 6 -15.19 11.39 30.24
CA ASP A 6 -16.33 11.73 29.37
C ASP A 6 -16.18 13.15 28.82
N LEU A 7 -15.69 14.10 29.63
CA LEU A 7 -15.35 15.45 29.19
C LEU A 7 -14.27 15.44 28.10
N ILE A 8 -13.22 14.61 28.28
CA ILE A 8 -12.14 14.49 27.30
C ILE A 8 -12.65 13.82 26.01
N LEU A 9 -13.44 12.75 26.11
CA LEU A 9 -14.06 12.11 24.93
C LEU A 9 -14.95 13.08 24.15
N LYS A 10 -15.74 13.91 24.86
CA LYS A 10 -16.57 14.93 24.24
C LYS A 10 -15.73 16.00 23.54
N ALA A 11 -14.60 16.39 24.09
CA ALA A 11 -13.69 17.32 23.43
C ALA A 11 -13.09 16.68 22.15
N LEU A 12 -12.65 15.43 22.24
CA LEU A 12 -12.07 14.68 21.13
C LEU A 12 -13.07 14.38 20.00
N SER A 13 -14.38 14.36 20.26
CA SER A 13 -15.40 14.23 19.20
C SER A 13 -15.46 15.44 18.25
N ASN A 14 -14.79 16.56 18.57
CA ASN A 14 -14.62 17.68 17.65
C ASN A 14 -13.44 17.50 16.70
N VAL A 15 -12.55 16.54 16.97
CA VAL A 15 -11.39 16.24 16.11
C VAL A 15 -11.84 15.30 15.00
N GLN A 16 -11.72 15.73 13.76
CA GLN A 16 -12.09 14.92 12.59
C GLN A 16 -10.86 14.32 11.92
N ASP A 17 -10.98 13.07 11.50
CA ASP A 17 -10.08 12.49 10.53
C ASP A 17 -10.44 13.04 9.15
N PRO A 18 -9.55 13.80 8.49
CA PRO A 18 -9.89 14.46 7.22
C PRO A 18 -10.06 13.50 6.05
N ASP A 19 -9.42 12.32 6.09
CA ASP A 19 -9.55 11.30 5.07
C ASP A 19 -10.90 10.59 5.17
N LEU A 20 -11.33 10.29 6.41
CA LEU A 20 -12.56 9.56 6.70
C LEU A 20 -13.77 10.48 6.89
N ARG A 21 -13.56 11.79 7.06
CA ARG A 21 -14.59 12.82 7.31
C ARG A 21 -15.55 12.48 8.46
N ARG A 22 -14.99 11.85 9.49
CA ARG A 22 -15.70 11.46 10.72
C ARG A 22 -14.81 11.75 11.92
N ASP A 23 -15.42 11.96 13.08
CA ASP A 23 -14.67 12.22 14.30
C ASP A 23 -13.91 10.97 14.81
N ILE A 24 -12.76 11.19 15.46
CA ILE A 24 -11.87 10.12 15.92
C ILE A 24 -12.47 9.25 17.02
N VAL A 25 -13.49 9.72 17.74
CA VAL A 25 -14.20 8.96 18.78
C VAL A 25 -15.16 7.98 18.13
N THR A 26 -16.00 8.44 17.20
CA THR A 26 -16.89 7.60 16.39
C THR A 26 -16.11 6.55 15.58
N LEU A 27 -14.92 6.88 15.10
CA LEU A 27 -14.02 5.95 14.40
C LEU A 27 -13.30 4.98 15.35
N ASN A 28 -13.58 5.05 16.65
CA ASN A 28 -12.93 4.23 17.68
C ASN A 28 -11.39 4.30 17.63
N MET A 29 -10.84 5.48 17.31
CA MET A 29 -9.41 5.72 17.26
C MET A 29 -8.83 6.03 18.65
N VAL A 30 -9.64 6.60 19.58
CA VAL A 30 -9.24 6.84 20.96
C VAL A 30 -9.22 5.52 21.74
N LYS A 31 -8.04 5.08 22.16
CA LYS A 31 -7.84 3.77 22.79
C LYS A 31 -7.72 3.81 24.30
N ASP A 32 -7.14 4.88 24.85
CA ASP A 32 -6.98 5.04 26.29
C ASP A 32 -6.97 6.53 26.68
N ILE A 33 -7.52 6.82 27.85
CA ILE A 33 -7.47 8.13 28.48
C ILE A 33 -7.15 7.93 29.95
N ARG A 34 -6.06 8.53 30.42
CA ARG A 34 -5.65 8.53 31.83
C ARG A 34 -5.51 9.96 32.32
N ILE A 35 -6.00 10.22 33.52
CA ILE A 35 -5.96 11.54 34.18
C ILE A 35 -5.28 11.32 35.52
N GLU A 36 -4.10 11.92 35.70
CA GLU A 36 -3.27 11.80 36.91
C GLU A 36 -2.91 13.21 37.42
N GLY A 37 -3.67 13.70 38.40
CA GLY A 37 -3.54 15.09 38.87
C GLY A 37 -3.79 16.08 37.73
N ASN A 38 -2.80 16.89 37.40
CA ASN A 38 -2.84 17.85 36.31
C ASN A 38 -2.27 17.31 34.98
N GLN A 39 -2.09 15.99 34.86
CA GLN A 39 -1.59 15.37 33.62
C GLN A 39 -2.70 14.56 32.97
N ILE A 40 -2.86 14.74 31.66
CA ILE A 40 -3.83 14.01 30.83
C ILE A 40 -3.05 13.27 29.75
N PHE A 41 -3.19 11.95 29.73
CA PHE A 41 -2.60 11.07 28.73
C PHE A 41 -3.71 10.51 27.84
N VAL A 42 -3.54 10.67 26.54
CA VAL A 42 -4.48 10.13 25.53
C VAL A 42 -3.73 9.29 24.53
N LYS A 43 -4.22 8.07 24.29
CA LYS A 43 -3.69 7.21 23.24
C LYS A 43 -4.67 7.17 22.06
N VAL A 44 -4.18 7.62 20.90
CA VAL A 44 -4.95 7.62 19.64
C VAL A 44 -4.28 6.71 18.63
N ASN A 45 -5.02 5.72 18.10
CA ASN A 45 -4.54 4.84 17.05
C ASN A 45 -5.14 5.27 15.71
N LEU A 46 -4.28 5.63 14.77
CA LEU A 46 -4.65 5.90 13.40
C LEU A 46 -4.93 4.59 12.63
N THR A 47 -5.63 4.67 11.52
CA THR A 47 -5.98 3.51 10.68
C THR A 47 -4.80 3.03 9.81
N THR A 48 -3.70 3.78 9.77
CA THR A 48 -2.45 3.42 9.09
C THR A 48 -1.27 4.12 9.77
N PRO A 49 -0.08 3.49 9.87
CA PRO A 49 1.13 4.18 10.31
C PRO A 49 1.58 5.26 9.31
N ALA A 50 1.19 5.12 8.06
CA ALA A 50 1.49 6.01 6.95
C ALA A 50 0.50 7.19 6.81
N CYS A 51 -0.13 7.66 7.91
CA CYS A 51 -1.06 8.79 7.85
C CYS A 51 -0.30 10.12 7.66
N PRO A 52 -0.54 10.87 6.56
CA PRO A 52 0.16 12.14 6.29
C PRO A 52 -0.22 13.25 7.29
N LEU A 53 -1.37 13.10 7.96
CA LEU A 53 -1.96 14.10 8.84
C LEU A 53 -1.79 13.77 10.33
N LYS A 54 -0.91 12.82 10.66
CA LYS A 54 -0.67 12.36 12.03
C LYS A 54 -0.39 13.50 13.01
N ASP A 55 0.48 14.44 12.64
CA ASP A 55 0.85 15.55 13.50
C ASP A 55 -0.28 16.59 13.62
N ASN A 56 -1.06 16.79 12.56
CA ASN A 56 -2.23 17.66 12.59
C ASN A 56 -3.28 17.11 13.56
N ILE A 57 -3.66 15.84 13.42
CA ILE A 57 -4.62 15.17 14.32
C ILE A 57 -4.14 15.22 15.76
N LYS A 58 -2.84 15.00 16.02
CA LYS A 58 -2.25 15.12 17.36
C LYS A 58 -2.43 16.52 17.94
N ASN A 59 -2.10 17.55 17.14
CA ASN A 59 -2.22 18.94 17.58
C ASN A 59 -3.69 19.34 17.82
N ASP A 60 -4.60 18.89 16.96
CA ASP A 60 -6.03 19.13 17.12
C ASP A 60 -6.55 18.47 18.39
N CYS A 61 -6.14 17.23 18.71
CA CYS A 61 -6.47 16.60 19.98
C CYS A 61 -6.02 17.43 21.18
N ILE A 62 -4.77 17.91 21.18
CA ILE A 62 -4.24 18.75 22.25
C ILE A 62 -5.04 20.04 22.37
N ASN A 63 -5.36 20.69 21.26
CA ASN A 63 -6.07 21.95 21.24
C ASN A 63 -7.51 21.80 21.74
N GLU A 64 -8.25 20.78 21.29
CA GLU A 64 -9.62 20.53 21.73
C GLU A 64 -9.70 20.18 23.21
N ILE A 65 -8.75 19.38 23.73
CA ILE A 65 -8.68 19.10 25.17
C ILE A 65 -8.36 20.38 25.96
N LYS A 66 -7.40 21.20 25.53
CA LYS A 66 -7.04 22.47 26.19
C LYS A 66 -8.22 23.43 26.32
N LYS A 67 -9.12 23.48 25.34
CA LYS A 67 -10.32 24.34 25.38
C LYS A 67 -11.25 24.02 26.57
N VAL A 68 -11.30 22.75 26.98
CA VAL A 68 -12.23 22.31 28.05
C VAL A 68 -11.59 22.19 29.42
N VAL A 69 -10.27 21.96 29.51
CA VAL A 69 -9.55 21.77 30.79
C VAL A 69 -8.76 22.99 31.23
N GLY A 70 -8.47 23.94 30.31
CA GLY A 70 -7.66 25.13 30.59
C GLY A 70 -6.14 24.87 30.51
N SER A 71 -5.36 25.91 30.84
CA SER A 71 -3.90 25.90 30.71
C SER A 71 -3.16 25.17 31.84
N ASP A 72 -3.84 24.85 32.93
CA ASP A 72 -3.23 24.24 34.12
C ASP A 72 -2.92 22.75 33.96
N TYR A 73 -3.40 22.14 32.87
CA TYR A 73 -3.20 20.73 32.57
C TYR A 73 -2.10 20.53 31.53
N SER A 74 -1.21 19.56 31.80
CA SER A 74 -0.25 19.02 30.83
C SER A 74 -0.90 17.90 30.03
N ILE A 75 -0.97 18.06 28.70
CA ILE A 75 -1.63 17.08 27.81
C ILE A 75 -0.57 16.38 26.97
N GLN A 76 -0.57 15.06 27.05
CA GLN A 76 0.29 14.19 26.23
C GLN A 76 -0.59 13.29 25.37
N VAL A 77 -0.41 13.38 24.04
CA VAL A 77 -1.11 12.54 23.07
C VAL A 77 -0.10 11.60 22.42
N GLU A 78 -0.26 10.30 22.72
CA GLU A 78 0.50 9.21 22.08
C GLU A 78 -0.21 8.77 20.82
N MET A 79 0.49 8.83 19.67
CA MET A 79 -0.05 8.43 18.38
C MET A 79 0.45 7.02 18.03
N GLY A 80 -0.44 6.04 18.05
CA GLY A 80 -0.23 4.70 17.53
C GLY A 80 -0.88 4.50 16.16
N SER A 81 -0.80 3.30 15.64
CA SER A 81 -1.52 2.90 14.43
C SER A 81 -2.04 1.47 14.53
N SER A 82 -3.16 1.22 13.86
CA SER A 82 -3.73 -0.11 13.73
C SER A 82 -4.39 -0.20 12.36
N VAL A 83 -3.69 -0.82 11.41
CA VAL A 83 -4.20 -0.98 10.04
C VAL A 83 -5.46 -1.83 10.05
N THR A 84 -6.50 -1.31 9.40
CA THR A 84 -7.78 -2.01 9.24
C THR A 84 -7.63 -3.18 8.29
N SER A 85 -8.24 -4.33 8.61
CA SER A 85 -8.19 -5.52 7.77
C SER A 85 -9.34 -5.53 6.77
N HIS A 86 -9.03 -5.92 5.53
CA HIS A 86 -10.06 -6.33 4.58
C HIS A 86 -10.54 -7.74 4.93
N ILE A 87 -11.81 -7.87 5.32
CA ILE A 87 -12.41 -9.17 5.68
C ILE A 87 -12.81 -9.90 4.38
N ASN A 88 -12.18 -11.07 4.16
CA ASN A 88 -12.46 -11.95 3.03
C ASN A 88 -12.10 -13.39 3.43
N GLU A 89 -13.07 -14.30 3.40
CA GLU A 89 -12.86 -15.70 3.81
C GLU A 89 -11.78 -16.43 3.02
N ILE A 90 -11.67 -16.14 1.71
CA ILE A 90 -10.63 -16.73 0.85
C ILE A 90 -9.26 -16.22 1.27
N LYS A 91 -9.15 -14.92 1.59
CA LYS A 91 -7.92 -14.32 2.08
C LYS A 91 -7.48 -14.91 3.42
N GLU A 92 -8.41 -15.10 4.35
CA GLU A 92 -8.10 -15.69 5.66
C GLU A 92 -7.55 -17.12 5.55
N LYS A 93 -7.99 -17.88 4.54
CA LYS A 93 -7.48 -19.24 4.29
C LYS A 93 -6.12 -19.26 3.60
N LEU A 94 -5.91 -18.39 2.62
CA LEU A 94 -4.70 -18.37 1.79
C LEU A 94 -3.56 -17.53 2.39
N LEU A 95 -3.92 -16.47 3.11
CA LEU A 95 -3.00 -15.45 3.64
C LEU A 95 -3.37 -15.12 5.09
N PRO A 96 -3.31 -16.10 6.02
CA PRO A 96 -3.56 -15.84 7.43
C PRO A 96 -2.55 -14.80 7.93
N GLY A 97 -3.03 -13.79 8.65
CA GLY A 97 -2.19 -12.71 9.18
C GLY A 97 -1.94 -11.52 8.22
N VAL A 98 -2.36 -11.61 6.95
CA VAL A 98 -2.25 -10.48 6.01
C VAL A 98 -3.52 -9.63 6.05
N LYS A 99 -3.40 -8.35 6.42
CA LYS A 99 -4.56 -7.46 6.54
C LYS A 99 -5.07 -6.99 5.19
N ASN A 100 -4.19 -6.55 4.29
CA ASN A 100 -4.56 -5.98 3.00
C ASN A 100 -3.67 -6.50 1.87
N THR A 101 -4.29 -6.82 0.74
CA THR A 101 -3.64 -7.30 -0.48
C THR A 101 -3.86 -6.30 -1.60
N ILE A 102 -2.80 -5.79 -2.20
CA ILE A 102 -2.84 -4.70 -3.17
C ILE A 102 -2.20 -5.15 -4.48
N ALA A 103 -2.92 -5.01 -5.59
CA ALA A 103 -2.33 -5.17 -6.91
C ALA A 103 -1.72 -3.84 -7.39
N VAL A 104 -0.50 -3.90 -7.92
CA VAL A 104 0.07 -2.82 -8.75
C VAL A 104 0.06 -3.31 -10.18
N ALA A 105 -0.65 -2.60 -11.04
CA ALA A 105 -0.93 -3.01 -12.40
C ALA A 105 -0.70 -1.87 -13.40
N SER A 106 -0.59 -2.21 -14.67
CA SER A 106 -0.52 -1.23 -15.77
C SER A 106 -1.18 -1.78 -17.02
N GLY A 107 -1.73 -0.90 -17.84
CA GLY A 107 -2.33 -1.27 -19.12
C GLY A 107 -1.31 -1.69 -20.18
N LYS A 108 -0.04 -1.28 -20.05
CA LYS A 108 1.05 -1.64 -20.97
C LYS A 108 2.39 -1.76 -20.22
N GLY A 109 3.36 -2.41 -20.85
CA GLY A 109 4.75 -2.47 -20.35
C GLY A 109 5.49 -1.14 -20.49
N GLY A 110 6.58 -0.98 -19.72
CA GLY A 110 7.48 0.17 -19.83
C GLY A 110 7.03 1.45 -19.12
N VAL A 111 5.91 1.44 -18.38
CA VAL A 111 5.44 2.61 -17.60
C VAL A 111 6.09 2.74 -16.22
N GLY A 112 6.99 1.81 -15.86
CA GLY A 112 7.65 1.80 -14.55
C GLY A 112 6.82 1.19 -13.42
N LYS A 113 5.89 0.28 -13.73
CA LYS A 113 5.03 -0.43 -12.78
C LYS A 113 5.81 -1.02 -11.60
N SER A 114 6.82 -1.85 -11.88
CA SER A 114 7.63 -2.53 -10.86
C SER A 114 8.47 -1.55 -10.03
N THR A 115 8.97 -0.46 -10.65
CA THR A 115 9.64 0.63 -9.94
C THR A 115 8.69 1.29 -8.92
N VAL A 116 7.44 1.53 -9.32
CA VAL A 116 6.42 2.08 -8.43
C VAL A 116 6.11 1.07 -7.32
N ALA A 117 5.87 -0.22 -7.65
CA ALA A 117 5.57 -1.25 -6.68
C ALA A 117 6.65 -1.39 -5.59
N VAL A 118 7.92 -1.45 -5.99
CA VAL A 118 9.07 -1.52 -5.07
C VAL A 118 9.13 -0.29 -4.17
N ASN A 119 9.05 0.90 -4.74
CA ASN A 119 9.17 2.13 -3.97
C ASN A 119 7.97 2.36 -3.03
N LEU A 120 6.74 1.96 -3.42
CA LEU A 120 5.58 1.99 -2.52
C LEU A 120 5.75 1.01 -1.35
N ALA A 121 6.23 -0.21 -1.61
CA ALA A 121 6.49 -1.19 -0.56
C ALA A 121 7.51 -0.68 0.46
N VAL A 122 8.64 -0.15 -0.03
CA VAL A 122 9.69 0.41 0.82
C VAL A 122 9.22 1.66 1.57
N ALA A 123 8.42 2.51 0.92
CA ALA A 123 7.85 3.72 1.55
C ALA A 123 6.93 3.37 2.72
N LEU A 124 6.02 2.39 2.54
CA LEU A 124 5.15 1.91 3.62
C LEU A 124 5.94 1.28 4.77
N ALA A 125 6.96 0.48 4.47
CA ALA A 125 7.83 -0.11 5.48
C ALA A 125 8.60 0.96 6.26
N LYS A 126 9.07 2.02 5.59
CA LYS A 126 9.74 3.17 6.22
C LYS A 126 8.79 3.96 7.14
N ASP A 127 7.51 4.05 6.80
CA ASP A 127 6.48 4.64 7.67
C ASP A 127 6.05 3.70 8.82
N GLY A 128 6.64 2.51 8.94
CA GLY A 128 6.47 1.56 10.05
C GLY A 128 5.41 0.48 9.84
N ALA A 129 4.92 0.28 8.62
CA ALA A 129 4.03 -0.83 8.30
C ALA A 129 4.82 -2.13 8.10
N SER A 130 4.20 -3.27 8.42
CA SER A 130 4.69 -4.60 8.05
C SER A 130 4.30 -4.91 6.61
N VAL A 131 5.28 -5.03 5.71
CA VAL A 131 5.03 -5.08 4.27
C VAL A 131 5.63 -6.33 3.62
N GLY A 132 4.84 -6.98 2.76
CA GLY A 132 5.29 -7.99 1.83
C GLY A 132 5.14 -7.53 0.37
N LEU A 133 5.98 -8.05 -0.50
CA LEU A 133 5.96 -7.79 -1.94
C LEU A 133 6.11 -9.10 -2.71
N ILE A 134 5.17 -9.38 -3.61
CA ILE A 134 5.23 -10.51 -4.53
C ILE A 134 5.44 -9.96 -5.95
N ASP A 135 6.56 -10.35 -6.54
CA ASP A 135 6.81 -10.16 -7.96
C ASP A 135 6.11 -11.28 -8.74
N ALA A 136 4.99 -10.94 -9.31
CA ALA A 136 4.16 -11.83 -10.14
C ALA A 136 4.31 -11.56 -11.63
N ASP A 137 5.26 -10.71 -12.05
CA ASP A 137 5.53 -10.45 -13.47
C ASP A 137 6.32 -11.59 -14.09
N ILE A 138 5.57 -12.53 -14.69
CA ILE A 138 6.13 -13.74 -15.32
C ILE A 138 6.97 -13.46 -16.57
N TYR A 139 6.80 -12.28 -17.17
CA TYR A 139 7.52 -11.92 -18.40
C TYR A 139 8.87 -11.29 -18.15
N GLY A 140 9.02 -10.60 -17.00
CA GLY A 140 10.24 -9.91 -16.66
C GLY A 140 10.35 -9.65 -15.16
N PRO A 141 10.50 -10.71 -14.34
CA PRO A 141 10.62 -10.55 -12.90
C PRO A 141 11.87 -9.73 -12.58
N SER A 142 11.69 -8.52 -12.10
CA SER A 142 12.76 -7.54 -11.91
C SER A 142 12.95 -7.10 -10.45
N ILE A 143 12.01 -7.43 -9.58
CA ILE A 143 12.02 -6.93 -8.19
C ILE A 143 13.23 -7.42 -7.38
N PRO A 144 13.71 -8.68 -7.52
CA PRO A 144 14.93 -9.12 -6.83
C PRO A 144 16.13 -8.23 -7.16
N LEU A 145 16.31 -7.87 -8.44
CA LEU A 145 17.37 -6.95 -8.88
C LEU A 145 17.16 -5.56 -8.24
N MET A 146 15.95 -5.01 -8.30
CA MET A 146 15.61 -3.69 -7.79
C MET A 146 15.77 -3.54 -6.28
N LEU A 147 15.73 -4.65 -5.55
CA LEU A 147 15.98 -4.68 -4.09
C LEU A 147 17.40 -5.17 -3.76
N GLY A 148 18.24 -5.50 -4.75
CA GLY A 148 19.60 -6.01 -4.55
C GLY A 148 19.64 -7.38 -3.90
N VAL A 149 18.62 -8.22 -4.12
CA VAL A 149 18.50 -9.56 -3.57
C VAL A 149 19.01 -10.56 -4.61
N LYS A 150 20.02 -11.34 -4.23
CA LYS A 150 20.66 -12.37 -5.08
C LYS A 150 20.44 -13.78 -4.54
N GLU A 151 20.03 -13.88 -3.30
CA GLU A 151 19.79 -15.15 -2.62
C GLU A 151 18.48 -15.78 -3.11
N ARG A 152 18.37 -17.11 -2.94
CA ARG A 152 17.12 -17.84 -3.15
C ARG A 152 16.42 -18.09 -1.81
N PRO A 153 15.07 -18.12 -1.78
CA PRO A 153 14.30 -18.43 -0.58
C PRO A 153 14.68 -19.81 -0.04
N LYS A 154 14.78 -19.90 1.29
CA LYS A 154 15.02 -21.19 1.96
C LYS A 154 13.72 -21.95 2.16
N MET A 155 13.77 -23.24 1.95
CA MET A 155 12.69 -24.17 2.28
C MET A 155 12.86 -24.67 3.72
N ILE A 156 11.73 -24.74 4.45
CA ILE A 156 11.67 -25.28 5.81
C ILE A 156 10.57 -26.35 5.84
N GLY A 157 10.84 -27.46 6.52
CA GLY A 157 9.95 -28.59 6.71
C GLY A 157 10.68 -29.89 6.44
N GLU A 158 10.40 -30.90 7.28
CA GLU A 158 10.96 -32.26 7.13
C GLU A 158 10.06 -33.13 6.24
N ASP A 159 8.78 -32.82 6.18
CA ASP A 159 7.79 -33.51 5.35
C ASP A 159 7.73 -32.88 3.95
N PRO A 160 8.05 -33.63 2.88
CA PRO A 160 7.97 -33.13 1.50
C PRO A 160 6.59 -32.55 1.10
N ASN A 161 5.51 -33.00 1.78
CA ASN A 161 4.15 -32.53 1.50
C ASN A 161 3.78 -31.25 2.29
N ASN A 162 4.62 -30.79 3.22
CA ASN A 162 4.37 -29.62 4.05
C ASN A 162 5.60 -28.69 4.14
N VAL A 163 6.24 -28.49 2.99
CA VAL A 163 7.38 -27.57 2.88
C VAL A 163 6.86 -26.13 2.86
N LYS A 164 7.45 -25.29 3.70
CA LYS A 164 7.19 -23.84 3.71
C LYS A 164 8.40 -23.08 3.20
N LEU A 165 8.15 -21.92 2.62
CA LEU A 165 9.18 -21.02 2.10
C LEU A 165 9.37 -19.84 3.06
N LEU A 166 10.63 -19.52 3.36
CA LEU A 166 10.95 -18.26 4.03
C LEU A 166 11.06 -17.16 3.00
N PRO A 167 10.27 -16.05 3.14
CA PRO A 167 10.45 -14.89 2.30
C PRO A 167 11.84 -14.28 2.57
N LEU A 168 12.45 -13.73 1.53
CA LEU A 168 13.65 -12.92 1.70
C LEU A 168 13.22 -11.54 2.25
N GLU A 169 14.12 -10.88 2.96
CA GLU A 169 13.83 -9.58 3.55
C GLU A 169 14.88 -8.55 3.14
N ARG A 170 14.42 -7.40 2.65
CA ARG A 170 15.28 -6.28 2.30
C ARG A 170 14.55 -4.96 2.54
N TYR A 171 15.23 -4.00 3.16
CA TYR A 171 14.70 -2.67 3.51
C TYR A 171 13.36 -2.72 4.28
N GLY A 172 13.17 -3.72 5.16
CA GLY A 172 11.93 -3.92 5.92
C GLY A 172 10.77 -4.51 5.10
N VAL A 173 11.03 -4.97 3.87
CA VAL A 173 10.03 -5.61 3.00
C VAL A 173 10.34 -7.09 2.85
N LYS A 174 9.36 -7.96 3.13
CA LYS A 174 9.42 -9.39 2.83
C LYS A 174 9.14 -9.63 1.35
N LEU A 175 9.99 -10.39 0.67
CA LEU A 175 9.98 -10.55 -0.79
C LEU A 175 9.82 -12.00 -1.21
N MET A 176 8.93 -12.24 -2.18
CA MET A 176 8.92 -13.41 -3.05
C MET A 176 8.82 -12.99 -4.51
N SER A 177 9.47 -13.74 -5.40
CA SER A 177 9.43 -13.47 -6.84
C SER A 177 9.31 -14.77 -7.63
N ILE A 178 8.53 -14.73 -8.67
CA ILE A 178 8.51 -15.78 -9.69
C ILE A 178 9.92 -16.01 -10.29
N GLY A 179 10.76 -14.97 -10.33
CA GLY A 179 12.15 -15.05 -10.75
C GLY A 179 12.99 -16.03 -9.93
N PHE A 180 12.62 -16.34 -8.68
CA PHE A 180 13.33 -17.34 -7.88
C PHE A 180 13.04 -18.78 -8.30
N LEU A 181 11.94 -19.01 -9.04
CA LEU A 181 11.52 -20.33 -9.53
C LEU A 181 12.06 -20.64 -10.93
N ILE A 182 12.63 -19.64 -11.59
CA ILE A 182 13.12 -19.73 -12.97
C ILE A 182 14.65 -19.84 -12.92
N ASP A 183 15.21 -20.72 -13.72
CA ASP A 183 16.63 -20.74 -13.96
C ASP A 183 16.96 -19.80 -15.13
N ASP A 184 17.92 -18.89 -14.97
CA ASP A 184 18.26 -17.84 -15.94
C ASP A 184 18.54 -18.38 -17.35
N ASN A 185 18.88 -19.66 -17.46
CA ASN A 185 19.23 -20.33 -18.70
C ASN A 185 18.10 -21.16 -19.33
N THR A 186 16.92 -21.23 -18.71
CA THR A 186 15.82 -22.08 -19.21
C THR A 186 14.61 -21.23 -19.56
N PRO A 187 14.23 -21.09 -20.83
CA PRO A 187 13.02 -20.38 -21.20
C PRO A 187 11.78 -21.13 -20.70
N VAL A 188 11.08 -20.55 -19.76
CA VAL A 188 9.80 -21.08 -19.26
C VAL A 188 8.65 -20.41 -19.99
N ILE A 189 7.84 -21.20 -20.68
CA ILE A 189 6.62 -20.71 -21.32
C ILE A 189 5.50 -20.72 -20.29
N TRP A 190 5.26 -19.56 -19.68
CA TRP A 190 4.19 -19.40 -18.72
C TRP A 190 2.81 -19.38 -19.39
N ARG A 191 1.88 -20.14 -18.82
CA ARG A 191 0.46 -20.07 -19.16
C ARG A 191 -0.35 -19.63 -17.92
N GLY A 192 -1.53 -19.04 -18.10
CA GLY A 192 -2.38 -18.54 -17.00
C GLY A 192 -2.51 -19.50 -15.82
N PRO A 193 -2.87 -20.79 -16.02
CA PRO A 193 -2.95 -21.77 -14.92
C PRO A 193 -1.64 -22.00 -14.15
N MET A 194 -0.49 -21.98 -14.84
CA MET A 194 0.82 -22.13 -14.19
C MET A 194 1.15 -20.91 -13.33
N ALA A 195 0.95 -19.71 -13.88
CA ALA A 195 1.16 -18.46 -13.14
C ALA A 195 0.26 -18.38 -11.89
N SER A 196 -1.04 -18.70 -12.03
CA SER A 196 -1.96 -18.70 -10.90
C SER A 196 -1.61 -19.78 -9.86
N GLY A 197 -1.11 -20.94 -10.30
CA GLY A 197 -0.61 -21.99 -9.41
C GLY A 197 0.57 -21.53 -8.57
N ALA A 198 1.57 -20.92 -9.20
CA ALA A 198 2.74 -20.36 -8.50
C ALA A 198 2.36 -19.26 -7.51
N ILE A 199 1.45 -18.35 -7.89
CA ILE A 199 0.98 -17.30 -6.98
C ILE A 199 0.15 -17.87 -5.82
N LYS A 200 -0.66 -18.90 -6.05
CA LYS A 200 -1.35 -19.61 -4.95
C LYS A 200 -0.35 -20.21 -3.97
N GLN A 201 0.71 -20.85 -4.46
CA GLN A 201 1.78 -21.37 -3.60
C GLN A 201 2.47 -20.25 -2.82
N PHE A 202 2.76 -19.11 -3.45
CA PHE A 202 3.32 -17.96 -2.72
C PHE A 202 2.37 -17.41 -1.66
N MET A 203 1.08 -17.50 -1.85
CA MET A 203 0.12 -17.10 -0.83
C MET A 203 0.03 -18.12 0.31
N SER A 204 0.00 -19.43 0.02
CA SER A 204 -0.25 -20.49 1.00
C SER A 204 1.01 -21.04 1.68
N ASP A 205 2.12 -21.11 0.95
CA ASP A 205 3.31 -21.85 1.38
C ASP A 205 4.44 -20.95 1.88
N VAL A 206 4.35 -19.64 1.67
CA VAL A 206 5.30 -18.67 2.22
C VAL A 206 4.91 -18.27 3.63
N LEU A 207 5.87 -18.24 4.55
CA LEU A 207 5.70 -17.82 5.92
C LEU A 207 5.71 -16.29 6.03
N TRP A 208 4.62 -15.66 5.59
CA TRP A 208 4.49 -14.20 5.63
C TRP A 208 4.44 -13.63 7.05
N GLY A 209 3.82 -14.35 8.00
CA GLY A 209 3.49 -13.84 9.34
C GLY A 209 2.47 -12.71 9.26
N GLU A 210 2.49 -11.82 10.27
CA GLU A 210 1.60 -10.68 10.33
C GLU A 210 2.08 -9.58 9.37
N LEU A 211 1.24 -9.22 8.40
CA LEU A 211 1.49 -8.12 7.45
C LEU A 211 0.32 -7.14 7.43
N ASP A 212 0.65 -5.85 7.42
CA ASP A 212 -0.34 -4.79 7.18
C ASP A 212 -0.72 -4.74 5.70
N TYR A 213 0.28 -4.91 4.82
CA TYR A 213 0.12 -4.85 3.37
C TYR A 213 0.93 -5.92 2.67
N LEU A 214 0.32 -6.62 1.71
CA LEU A 214 0.99 -7.50 0.76
C LEU A 214 0.73 -6.97 -0.64
N ILE A 215 1.78 -6.50 -1.29
CA ILE A 215 1.72 -5.89 -2.63
C ILE A 215 2.05 -6.95 -3.68
N PHE A 216 1.27 -6.99 -4.75
CA PHE A 216 1.48 -7.86 -5.90
C PHE A 216 1.84 -7.00 -7.11
N ASP A 217 3.04 -7.14 -7.62
CA ASP A 217 3.46 -6.55 -8.90
C ASP A 217 3.00 -7.47 -10.03
N LEU A 218 1.91 -7.09 -10.71
CA LEU A 218 1.27 -7.91 -11.73
C LEU A 218 1.95 -7.77 -13.09
N PRO A 219 1.81 -8.75 -13.99
CA PRO A 219 2.24 -8.60 -15.39
C PRO A 219 1.55 -7.39 -16.04
N PRO A 220 2.19 -6.72 -17.00
CA PRO A 220 1.57 -5.60 -17.74
C PRO A 220 0.48 -6.07 -18.69
N GLY A 221 -0.46 -5.18 -19.01
CA GLY A 221 -1.52 -5.41 -20.00
C GLY A 221 -2.87 -5.76 -19.36
N THR A 222 -3.78 -6.33 -20.18
CA THR A 222 -5.15 -6.71 -19.80
C THR A 222 -5.51 -8.08 -20.34
N GLY A 223 -4.49 -8.92 -20.58
CA GLY A 223 -4.67 -10.25 -21.17
C GLY A 223 -5.11 -11.31 -20.14
N ASP A 224 -5.31 -12.53 -20.63
CA ASP A 224 -5.83 -13.67 -19.86
C ASP A 224 -5.01 -14.00 -18.62
N ILE A 225 -3.70 -13.86 -18.67
CA ILE A 225 -2.83 -14.15 -17.54
C ILE A 225 -3.08 -13.16 -16.41
N GLN A 226 -3.12 -11.85 -16.71
CA GLN A 226 -3.41 -10.84 -15.73
C GLN A 226 -4.81 -11.02 -15.13
N LEU A 227 -5.82 -11.27 -15.97
CA LEU A 227 -7.18 -11.53 -15.52
C LEU A 227 -7.24 -12.74 -14.58
N THR A 228 -6.55 -13.83 -14.95
CA THR A 228 -6.49 -15.05 -14.13
C THR A 228 -5.85 -14.78 -12.77
N LEU A 229 -4.77 -14.00 -12.72
CA LEU A 229 -4.11 -13.60 -11.47
C LEU A 229 -5.03 -12.75 -10.60
N VAL A 230 -5.68 -11.73 -11.18
CA VAL A 230 -6.61 -10.86 -10.47
C VAL A 230 -7.78 -11.64 -9.86
N GLN A 231 -8.29 -12.67 -10.55
CA GLN A 231 -9.34 -13.54 -10.03
C GLN A 231 -8.84 -14.53 -8.97
N THR A 232 -7.54 -14.83 -8.97
CA THR A 232 -6.93 -15.78 -8.03
C THR A 232 -6.56 -15.13 -6.69
N ILE A 233 -6.09 -13.88 -6.75
CA ILE A 233 -5.62 -13.13 -5.58
C ILE A 233 -6.83 -12.47 -4.89
N PRO A 234 -7.02 -12.67 -3.58
CA PRO A 234 -8.11 -12.03 -2.83
C PRO A 234 -7.81 -10.55 -2.56
N LEU A 235 -7.89 -9.72 -3.59
CA LEU A 235 -7.45 -8.32 -3.57
C LEU A 235 -8.34 -7.43 -2.70
N THR A 236 -7.71 -6.61 -1.87
CA THR A 236 -8.33 -5.45 -1.24
C THR A 236 -8.60 -4.37 -2.27
N GLY A 237 -7.66 -4.15 -3.20
CA GLY A 237 -7.83 -3.20 -4.30
C GLY A 237 -6.60 -3.15 -5.20
N ALA A 238 -6.66 -2.29 -6.21
CA ALA A 238 -5.62 -2.14 -7.21
C ALA A 238 -5.17 -0.68 -7.38
N VAL A 239 -3.86 -0.48 -7.55
CA VAL A 239 -3.24 0.76 -8.01
C VAL A 239 -2.88 0.58 -9.47
N VAL A 240 -3.29 1.53 -10.31
CA VAL A 240 -2.95 1.51 -11.74
C VAL A 240 -1.86 2.53 -12.02
N VAL A 241 -0.78 2.10 -12.65
CA VAL A 241 0.36 2.95 -13.04
C VAL A 241 0.27 3.27 -14.53
N THR A 242 0.44 4.53 -14.86
CA THR A 242 0.45 5.04 -16.24
C THR A 242 1.53 6.10 -16.43
N THR A 243 1.70 6.57 -17.67
CA THR A 243 2.46 7.79 -18.02
C THR A 243 1.51 8.82 -18.63
N PRO A 244 1.88 10.12 -18.75
CA PRO A 244 0.98 11.17 -19.25
C PRO A 244 0.51 11.01 -20.68
N GLN A 245 1.16 10.17 -21.48
CA GLN A 245 0.88 9.99 -22.90
C GLN A 245 -0.51 9.41 -23.14
N ASP A 246 -1.28 9.93 -24.09
CA ASP A 246 -2.62 9.45 -24.45
C ASP A 246 -2.66 7.96 -24.75
N VAL A 247 -1.64 7.42 -25.43
CA VAL A 247 -1.53 5.98 -25.73
C VAL A 247 -1.46 5.15 -24.44
N ALA A 248 -0.73 5.62 -23.41
CA ALA A 248 -0.67 4.94 -22.12
C ALA A 248 -1.99 5.04 -21.36
N LEU A 249 -2.64 6.20 -21.44
CA LEU A 249 -3.92 6.46 -20.78
C LEU A 249 -5.06 5.60 -21.36
N ILE A 250 -5.07 5.35 -22.67
CA ILE A 250 -6.03 4.43 -23.30
C ILE A 250 -5.92 3.03 -22.68
N ASP A 251 -4.69 2.54 -22.50
CA ASP A 251 -4.47 1.20 -21.95
C ASP A 251 -4.71 1.16 -20.42
N ALA A 252 -4.38 2.24 -19.69
CA ALA A 252 -4.73 2.37 -18.28
C ALA A 252 -6.25 2.33 -18.06
N ARG A 253 -7.04 3.00 -18.92
CA ARG A 253 -8.52 2.92 -18.88
C ARG A 253 -9.03 1.49 -19.07
N LYS A 254 -8.41 0.71 -19.97
CA LYS A 254 -8.76 -0.70 -20.17
C LYS A 254 -8.45 -1.54 -18.93
N ALA A 255 -7.29 -1.31 -18.31
CA ALA A 255 -6.91 -2.01 -17.08
C ALA A 255 -7.89 -1.70 -15.94
N ILE A 256 -8.26 -0.44 -15.73
CA ILE A 256 -9.26 -0.04 -14.74
C ILE A 256 -10.59 -0.76 -14.98
N LYS A 257 -11.10 -0.73 -16.21
CA LYS A 257 -12.35 -1.43 -16.56
C LYS A 257 -12.28 -2.95 -16.37
N MET A 258 -11.11 -3.55 -16.54
CA MET A 258 -10.91 -4.98 -16.27
C MET A 258 -11.07 -5.26 -14.76
N PHE A 259 -10.46 -4.46 -13.89
CA PHE A 259 -10.61 -4.60 -12.44
C PHE A 259 -12.05 -4.39 -11.98
N GLU A 260 -12.74 -3.39 -12.51
CA GLU A 260 -14.16 -3.15 -12.23
C GLU A 260 -15.04 -4.36 -12.58
N ARG A 261 -14.79 -5.01 -13.73
CA ARG A 261 -15.54 -6.21 -14.16
C ARG A 261 -15.38 -7.41 -13.23
N VAL A 262 -14.28 -7.49 -12.50
CA VAL A 262 -14.03 -8.54 -11.53
C VAL A 262 -14.22 -8.07 -10.08
N ASN A 263 -14.91 -6.95 -9.89
CA ASN A 263 -15.28 -6.36 -8.60
C ASN A 263 -14.06 -6.04 -7.69
N VAL A 264 -12.93 -5.67 -8.28
CA VAL A 264 -11.77 -5.17 -7.54
C VAL A 264 -11.80 -3.65 -7.51
N THR A 265 -11.79 -3.09 -6.32
CA THR A 265 -11.80 -1.63 -6.09
C THR A 265 -10.52 -1.00 -6.64
N ILE A 266 -10.63 0.10 -7.37
CA ILE A 266 -9.48 0.91 -7.75
C ILE A 266 -9.13 1.85 -6.59
N LEU A 267 -7.97 1.63 -5.99
CA LEU A 267 -7.43 2.49 -4.92
C LEU A 267 -6.94 3.82 -5.48
N GLY A 268 -6.51 3.82 -6.74
CA GLY A 268 -6.21 5.02 -7.48
C GLY A 268 -5.23 4.84 -8.63
N LEU A 269 -4.96 5.96 -9.28
CA LEU A 269 -4.04 6.08 -10.42
C LEU A 269 -2.75 6.80 -9.99
N VAL A 270 -1.60 6.27 -10.41
CA VAL A 270 -0.28 6.91 -10.28
C VAL A 270 0.20 7.29 -11.67
N GLU A 271 0.54 8.57 -11.89
CA GLU A 271 1.19 9.03 -13.09
C GLU A 271 2.70 9.01 -12.89
N ASN A 272 3.38 8.05 -13.50
CA ASN A 272 4.83 7.95 -13.48
C ASN A 272 5.43 8.65 -14.71
N MET A 273 6.70 9.09 -14.60
CA MET A 273 7.39 9.84 -15.65
C MET A 273 6.64 11.12 -16.06
N SER A 274 6.00 11.77 -15.07
CA SER A 274 5.07 12.88 -15.31
C SER A 274 5.76 14.10 -15.89
N TYR A 275 6.94 14.44 -15.38
CA TYR A 275 7.74 15.58 -15.85
C TYR A 275 9.23 15.37 -15.53
N PHE A 276 10.08 16.22 -16.09
CA PHE A 276 11.50 16.27 -15.79
C PHE A 276 11.88 17.68 -15.32
N ILE A 277 12.68 17.77 -14.26
CA ILE A 277 13.29 19.03 -13.83
C ILE A 277 14.76 18.98 -14.19
N ALA A 278 15.20 19.89 -15.05
CA ALA A 278 16.60 19.97 -15.44
C ALA A 278 17.46 20.43 -14.25
N PRO A 279 18.47 19.66 -13.82
CA PRO A 279 19.22 19.94 -12.60
C PRO A 279 20.09 21.19 -12.68
N ASP A 280 20.45 21.64 -13.88
CA ASP A 280 21.27 22.81 -14.13
C ASP A 280 20.47 24.14 -14.10
N THR A 281 19.22 24.13 -14.56
CA THR A 281 18.39 25.33 -14.71
C THR A 281 17.15 25.34 -13.79
N GLY A 282 16.80 24.21 -13.16
CA GLY A 282 15.54 24.06 -12.40
C GLY A 282 14.28 24.13 -13.27
N LYS A 283 14.44 24.15 -14.60
CA LYS A 283 13.31 24.26 -15.53
C LYS A 283 12.58 22.92 -15.65
N ARG A 284 11.24 22.97 -15.55
CA ARG A 284 10.36 21.82 -15.78
C ARG A 284 10.14 21.60 -17.28
N TYR A 285 10.22 20.33 -17.68
CA TYR A 285 9.91 19.85 -19.03
C TYR A 285 8.88 18.74 -18.94
N ASP A 286 7.78 18.89 -19.63
CA ASP A 286 6.71 17.89 -19.72
C ASP A 286 6.96 16.98 -20.94
N ILE A 287 7.97 16.10 -20.83
CA ILE A 287 8.50 15.29 -21.94
C ILE A 287 7.43 14.40 -22.58
N PHE A 288 6.54 13.85 -21.76
CA PHE A 288 5.47 12.94 -22.20
C PHE A 288 4.08 13.56 -22.14
N GLY A 289 3.96 14.87 -21.96
CA GLY A 289 2.70 15.58 -21.72
C GLY A 289 2.54 15.97 -20.25
N ASN A 290 1.40 16.56 -19.90
CA ASN A 290 1.14 17.11 -18.57
C ASN A 290 -0.26 16.76 -18.08
N GLY A 291 -0.36 16.20 -16.86
CA GLY A 291 -1.63 16.03 -16.14
C GLY A 291 -2.62 15.05 -16.76
N GLY A 292 -2.20 14.25 -17.74
CA GLY A 292 -3.07 13.30 -18.42
C GLY A 292 -3.66 12.27 -17.48
N GLY A 293 -2.85 11.74 -16.55
CA GLY A 293 -3.30 10.78 -15.54
C GLY A 293 -4.29 11.39 -14.55
N LYS A 294 -4.04 12.62 -14.08
CA LYS A 294 -4.97 13.31 -13.19
C LYS A 294 -6.33 13.53 -13.86
N LYS A 295 -6.32 14.03 -15.08
CA LYS A 295 -7.55 14.22 -15.88
C LYS A 295 -8.29 12.89 -16.10
N ALA A 296 -7.56 11.82 -16.45
CA ALA A 296 -8.15 10.50 -16.62
C ALA A 296 -8.77 9.97 -15.33
N ALA A 297 -8.14 10.17 -14.18
CA ALA A 297 -8.68 9.79 -12.88
C ALA A 297 -9.99 10.54 -12.58
N GLU A 298 -10.02 11.86 -12.80
CA GLU A 298 -11.21 12.71 -12.63
C GLU A 298 -12.36 12.25 -13.53
N GLU A 299 -12.09 12.01 -14.84
CA GLU A 299 -13.09 11.53 -15.79
C GLU A 299 -13.66 10.15 -15.44
N MET A 300 -12.89 9.29 -14.80
CA MET A 300 -13.31 7.96 -14.37
C MET A 300 -13.87 7.90 -12.95
N GLY A 301 -13.82 9.01 -12.20
CA GLY A 301 -14.31 9.07 -10.83
C GLY A 301 -13.47 8.23 -9.85
N ILE A 302 -12.18 8.04 -10.12
CA ILE A 302 -11.25 7.30 -9.27
C ILE A 302 -10.23 8.23 -8.61
N PRO A 303 -9.64 7.87 -7.45
CA PRO A 303 -8.61 8.68 -6.82
C PRO A 303 -7.37 8.85 -7.71
N PHE A 304 -6.80 10.05 -7.74
CA PHE A 304 -5.45 10.31 -8.25
C PHE A 304 -4.49 10.31 -7.06
N LEU A 305 -3.57 9.33 -7.01
CA LEU A 305 -2.67 9.16 -5.87
C LEU A 305 -1.47 10.11 -5.92
N GLY A 306 -1.07 10.53 -7.13
CA GLY A 306 0.01 11.47 -7.32
C GLY A 306 0.82 11.22 -8.59
N GLU A 307 1.83 12.08 -8.78
CA GLU A 307 2.74 12.06 -9.91
C GLU A 307 4.19 11.84 -9.47
N ILE A 308 4.95 11.07 -10.26
CA ILE A 308 6.37 10.81 -10.03
C ILE A 308 7.14 11.41 -11.21
N PRO A 309 8.13 12.30 -10.97
CA PRO A 309 8.94 12.88 -12.04
C PRO A 309 9.91 11.86 -12.65
N ILE A 310 10.41 12.18 -13.82
CA ILE A 310 11.56 11.49 -14.41
C ILE A 310 12.81 11.94 -13.64
N ASN A 311 13.52 10.98 -13.04
CA ASN A 311 14.82 11.25 -12.43
C ASN A 311 15.77 10.06 -12.69
N PRO A 312 17.00 10.31 -13.20
CA PRO A 312 17.99 9.26 -13.40
C PRO A 312 18.29 8.44 -12.15
N LEU A 313 18.20 9.03 -10.95
CA LEU A 313 18.45 8.35 -9.67
C LEU A 313 17.39 7.26 -9.38
N ILE A 314 16.15 7.43 -9.84
CA ILE A 314 15.11 6.39 -9.71
C ILE A 314 15.52 5.14 -10.52
N ARG A 315 15.98 5.35 -11.77
CA ARG A 315 16.46 4.25 -12.61
C ARG A 315 17.72 3.61 -12.02
N GLU A 316 18.71 4.42 -11.66
CA GLU A 316 19.96 3.94 -11.06
C GLU A 316 19.72 3.14 -9.78
N GLY A 317 18.81 3.62 -8.92
CA GLY A 317 18.41 2.89 -7.71
C GLY A 317 17.81 1.52 -8.03
N GLY A 318 16.99 1.41 -9.07
CA GLY A 318 16.46 0.13 -9.55
C GLY A 318 17.54 -0.80 -10.09
N ASP A 319 18.50 -0.28 -10.86
CA ASP A 319 19.60 -1.07 -11.44
C ASP A 319 20.62 -1.54 -10.40
N THR A 320 20.83 -0.76 -9.34
CA THR A 320 21.82 -1.02 -8.28
C THR A 320 21.26 -1.72 -7.05
N GLY A 321 19.96 -1.99 -7.04
CA GLY A 321 19.28 -2.65 -5.91
C GLY A 321 19.09 -1.76 -4.68
N LYS A 322 19.08 -0.44 -4.87
CA LYS A 322 18.88 0.56 -3.82
C LYS A 322 17.80 1.56 -4.25
N PRO A 323 16.50 1.25 -4.04
CA PRO A 323 15.39 2.11 -4.42
C PRO A 323 15.58 3.55 -3.95
N ILE A 324 15.05 4.54 -4.69
CA ILE A 324 15.27 5.97 -4.42
C ILE A 324 14.87 6.37 -2.99
N VAL A 325 13.80 5.76 -2.45
CA VAL A 325 13.34 5.98 -1.06
C VAL A 325 14.42 5.64 -0.02
N ILE A 326 15.37 4.77 -0.38
CA ILE A 326 16.52 4.39 0.46
C ILE A 326 17.77 5.14 0.03
N ALA A 327 17.96 5.33 -1.28
CA ALA A 327 19.17 5.94 -1.83
C ALA A 327 19.27 7.42 -1.46
N ASP A 328 18.16 8.16 -1.56
CA ASP A 328 18.07 9.58 -1.24
C ASP A 328 16.72 9.87 -0.53
N PRO A 329 16.70 9.73 0.82
CA PRO A 329 15.48 9.90 1.61
C PRO A 329 14.87 11.30 1.60
N ASP A 330 15.66 12.32 1.30
CA ASP A 330 15.28 13.72 1.44
C ASP A 330 14.94 14.39 0.10
N CYS A 331 15.19 13.73 -1.03
CA CYS A 331 14.89 14.28 -2.34
C CYS A 331 13.39 14.43 -2.59
N GLU A 332 13.03 15.27 -3.56
CA GLU A 332 11.63 15.55 -3.92
C GLU A 332 10.90 14.31 -4.45
N GLU A 333 11.58 13.44 -5.17
CA GLU A 333 11.03 12.18 -5.70
C GLU A 333 10.64 11.24 -4.56
N THR A 334 11.49 11.12 -3.55
CA THR A 334 11.18 10.32 -2.34
C THR A 334 9.98 10.89 -1.61
N LYS A 335 9.89 12.20 -1.42
CA LYS A 335 8.72 12.84 -0.80
C LYS A 335 7.44 12.56 -1.59
N LYS A 336 7.48 12.66 -2.91
CA LYS A 336 6.35 12.33 -3.79
C LYS A 336 5.92 10.87 -3.66
N ILE A 337 6.87 9.95 -3.65
CA ILE A 337 6.59 8.51 -3.49
C ILE A 337 6.00 8.22 -2.11
N MET A 338 6.54 8.84 -1.05
CA MET A 338 6.00 8.72 0.31
C MET A 338 4.55 9.25 0.36
N GLU A 339 4.27 10.39 -0.27
CA GLU A 339 2.91 10.95 -0.37
C GLU A 339 1.96 9.98 -1.10
N ILE A 340 2.37 9.40 -2.23
CA ILE A 340 1.58 8.42 -2.98
C ILE A 340 1.29 7.16 -2.12
N ALA A 341 2.29 6.65 -1.41
CA ALA A 341 2.13 5.50 -0.53
C ALA A 341 1.13 5.78 0.61
N ARG A 342 1.18 6.98 1.18
CA ARG A 342 0.25 7.44 2.22
C ARG A 342 -1.16 7.63 1.67
N ASN A 343 -1.32 8.23 0.50
CA ASN A 343 -2.61 8.37 -0.19
C ASN A 343 -3.22 6.99 -0.49
N MET A 344 -2.43 6.03 -0.94
CA MET A 344 -2.87 4.65 -1.15
C MET A 344 -3.37 4.02 0.18
N ALA A 345 -2.61 4.16 1.26
CA ALA A 345 -2.98 3.64 2.57
C ALA A 345 -4.27 4.28 3.11
N ALA A 346 -4.48 5.58 2.88
CA ALA A 346 -5.73 6.28 3.19
C ALA A 346 -6.92 5.70 2.40
N GLN A 347 -6.77 5.46 1.09
CA GLN A 347 -7.82 4.85 0.27
C GLN A 347 -8.17 3.42 0.74
N ILE A 348 -7.21 2.64 1.18
CA ILE A 348 -7.44 1.31 1.77
C ILE A 348 -8.26 1.45 3.06
N SER A 349 -7.92 2.40 3.92
CA SER A 349 -8.64 2.66 5.18
C SER A 349 -10.08 3.09 4.92
N ILE A 350 -10.31 4.01 3.98
CA ILE A 350 -11.64 4.48 3.55
C ILE A 350 -12.49 3.31 3.07
N ARG A 351 -11.91 2.46 2.20
CA ARG A 351 -12.59 1.29 1.67
C ARG A 351 -12.98 0.31 2.78
N ASN A 352 -12.05 -0.02 3.67
CA ASN A 352 -12.29 -1.02 4.72
C ASN A 352 -13.33 -0.57 5.73
N ILE A 353 -13.37 0.71 6.08
CA ILE A 353 -14.36 1.28 7.02
C ILE A 353 -15.75 1.33 6.37
N ASN A 354 -15.82 1.57 5.06
CA ASN A 354 -17.08 1.64 4.33
C ASN A 354 -17.56 0.26 3.82
N ALA A 355 -16.75 -0.79 3.99
CA ALA A 355 -17.16 -2.15 3.62
C ALA A 355 -18.35 -2.60 4.47
N PRO A 356 -19.38 -3.24 3.87
CA PRO A 356 -20.49 -3.77 4.64
C PRO A 356 -19.99 -4.83 5.63
N VAL A 357 -20.42 -4.72 6.88
CA VAL A 357 -20.14 -5.74 7.91
C VAL A 357 -20.97 -6.96 7.56
N ILE A 358 -20.33 -8.01 7.04
CA ILE A 358 -20.97 -9.31 6.86
C ILE A 358 -20.99 -9.99 8.23
N PRO A 359 -22.18 -10.23 8.84
CA PRO A 359 -22.22 -10.92 10.12
C PRO A 359 -21.68 -12.35 9.97
N LYS A 360 -20.74 -12.73 10.82
CA LYS A 360 -20.31 -14.14 10.96
C LYS A 360 -21.53 -14.95 11.43
N ILE A 361 -22.07 -15.80 10.57
CA ILE A 361 -23.06 -16.81 10.98
C ILE A 361 -22.27 -18.01 11.49
N GLU A 362 -22.14 -18.16 12.79
CA GLU A 362 -21.64 -19.38 13.39
C GLU A 362 -22.77 -20.40 13.36
N ILE A 363 -22.65 -21.42 12.51
CA ILE A 363 -23.52 -22.58 12.56
C ILE A 363 -23.06 -23.42 13.75
N LEU A 364 -23.74 -23.28 14.86
CA LEU A 364 -23.58 -24.19 16.00
C LEU A 364 -24.14 -25.55 15.57
N ASN A 365 -23.25 -26.46 15.20
CA ASN A 365 -23.63 -27.86 15.04
C ASN A 365 -23.95 -28.43 16.44
N SER A 366 -25.25 -28.62 16.66
CA SER A 366 -25.79 -29.32 17.82
C SER A 366 -25.61 -30.85 17.71
#